data_ebbd4a135425fa660faf72dc2cf9af10
#
_entry.id   ebbd4a135425fa660faf72dc2cf9af10
#
_cell.length_a   1.000
_cell.length_b   1.000
_cell.length_c   1.000
_cell.angle_alpha   90.00
_cell.angle_beta   90.00
_cell.angle_gamma   90.00
#
_symmetry.space_group_name_H-M   'P 1'
#
loop_
_entity.id
_entity.type
_entity.pdbx_description
1 polymer ?
#
loop_
_entity_poly.entity_id
_entity_poly.type
_entity_poly.pdbx_seq_one_letter_code
_entity_poly.pdbx_strand_id
1 'polypeptide(L)'
;MTKILYEIDYNQWVNETVQQLRERKFDGVDWDNLIEEIEDTGKSQKRALESFLTRLAEHLLKLSYWESEKERNGNHWKSEIVNFRYQIHKRLKESPSLRPELESIYGEIFPVAIKSVSQLFPLEKNAYIPLEKT
;
A
#
# COMPACT_ATOMS: atom_id res chain seq x y z
N MET A 1 -5.07 -18.91 -32.77
CA MET A 1 -4.15 -17.92 -32.22
C MET A 1 -3.24 -18.54 -31.16
N THR A 2 -1.94 -18.39 -31.33
CA THR A 2 -0.97 -18.96 -30.39
C THR A 2 -0.88 -18.06 -29.17
N LYS A 3 -1.08 -18.63 -27.98
CA LYS A 3 -0.89 -17.87 -26.74
C LYS A 3 0.60 -17.68 -26.48
N ILE A 4 0.97 -16.52 -26.00
CA ILE A 4 2.34 -16.20 -25.63
C ILE A 4 2.67 -16.79 -24.27
N LEU A 5 3.95 -17.02 -23.99
CA LEU A 5 4.40 -17.62 -22.75
C LEU A 5 3.94 -16.86 -21.50
N TYR A 6 3.92 -15.53 -21.58
CA TYR A 6 3.46 -14.68 -20.49
C TYR A 6 2.07 -15.07 -19.97
N GLU A 7 1.17 -15.42 -20.90
CA GLU A 7 -0.21 -15.81 -20.56
C GLU A 7 -0.33 -17.27 -20.12
N ILE A 8 0.55 -18.13 -20.61
CA ILE A 8 0.49 -19.58 -20.35
C ILE A 8 1.16 -19.95 -19.04
N ASP A 9 2.37 -19.42 -18.80
CA ASP A 9 3.18 -19.74 -17.63
C ASP A 9 4.01 -18.53 -17.23
N TYR A 10 3.43 -17.74 -16.31
CA TYR A 10 4.05 -16.49 -15.84
C TYR A 10 5.42 -16.72 -15.23
N ASN A 11 5.57 -17.74 -14.39
CA ASN A 11 6.83 -18.02 -13.73
C ASN A 11 7.93 -18.38 -14.73
N GLN A 12 7.60 -19.20 -15.70
CA GLN A 12 8.56 -19.57 -16.76
C GLN A 12 8.91 -18.34 -17.59
N TRP A 13 7.92 -17.50 -17.91
CA TRP A 13 8.17 -16.26 -18.64
C TRP A 13 9.16 -15.35 -17.91
N VAL A 14 8.99 -15.19 -16.59
CA VAL A 14 9.91 -14.37 -15.78
C VAL A 14 11.32 -14.95 -15.86
N ASN A 15 11.47 -16.26 -15.66
CA ASN A 15 12.78 -16.91 -15.66
C ASN A 15 13.47 -16.79 -17.01
N GLU A 16 12.74 -16.99 -18.09
CA GLU A 16 13.29 -16.85 -19.46
C GLU A 16 13.66 -15.39 -19.76
N THR A 17 12.84 -14.46 -19.32
CA THR A 17 13.10 -13.03 -19.56
C THR A 17 14.38 -12.62 -18.81
N VAL A 18 14.55 -13.05 -17.57
CA VAL A 18 15.77 -12.78 -16.80
C VAL A 18 16.98 -13.35 -17.53
N GLN A 19 16.87 -14.57 -18.04
CA GLN A 19 17.98 -15.22 -18.76
C GLN A 19 18.33 -14.47 -20.04
N GLN A 20 17.32 -14.06 -20.82
CA GLN A 20 17.52 -13.27 -22.02
C GLN A 20 18.23 -11.95 -21.74
N LEU A 21 17.83 -11.27 -20.66
CA LEU A 21 18.45 -10.01 -20.25
C LEU A 21 19.91 -10.21 -19.81
N ARG A 22 20.17 -11.26 -19.04
CA ARG A 22 21.54 -11.59 -18.59
C ARG A 22 22.47 -11.89 -19.76
N GLU A 23 21.97 -12.59 -20.76
CA GLU A 23 22.73 -12.96 -21.95
C GLU A 23 22.74 -11.86 -23.01
N ARG A 24 22.08 -10.72 -22.76
CA ARG A 24 21.96 -9.59 -23.68
C ARG A 24 21.26 -9.97 -25.01
N LYS A 25 20.40 -10.97 -24.97
CA LYS A 25 19.59 -11.40 -26.12
C LYS A 25 18.31 -10.58 -26.19
N PHE A 26 18.47 -9.30 -26.46
CA PHE A 26 17.37 -8.33 -26.37
C PHE A 26 16.27 -8.51 -27.44
N ASP A 27 16.63 -9.04 -28.59
CA ASP A 27 15.65 -9.25 -29.68
C ASP A 27 14.56 -10.25 -29.32
N GLY A 28 14.83 -11.17 -28.40
CA GLY A 28 13.86 -12.17 -27.97
C GLY A 28 12.99 -11.74 -26.82
N VAL A 29 13.24 -10.57 -26.23
CA VAL A 29 12.52 -10.11 -25.04
C VAL A 29 11.13 -9.59 -25.41
N ASP A 30 10.14 -10.01 -24.66
CA ASP A 30 8.76 -9.48 -24.76
C ASP A 30 8.71 -8.16 -23.99
N TRP A 31 9.13 -7.09 -24.66
CA TRP A 31 9.29 -5.77 -24.05
C TRP A 31 7.98 -5.19 -23.52
N ASP A 32 6.88 -5.37 -24.25
CA ASP A 32 5.61 -4.77 -23.85
C ASP A 32 5.15 -5.33 -22.50
N ASN A 33 5.23 -6.65 -22.32
CA ASN A 33 4.86 -7.26 -21.05
C ASN A 33 5.88 -6.97 -19.95
N LEU A 34 7.17 -6.89 -20.29
CA LEU A 34 8.20 -6.53 -19.31
C LEU A 34 7.99 -5.11 -18.77
N ILE A 35 7.70 -4.16 -19.65
CA ILE A 35 7.42 -2.77 -19.25
C ILE A 35 6.20 -2.73 -18.36
N GLU A 36 5.12 -3.42 -18.74
CA GLU A 36 3.89 -3.48 -17.95
C GLU A 36 4.15 -4.03 -16.55
N GLU A 37 4.95 -5.09 -16.45
CA GLU A 37 5.29 -5.69 -15.14
C GLU A 37 6.09 -4.73 -14.26
N ILE A 38 7.03 -4.00 -14.84
CA ILE A 38 7.81 -3.02 -14.09
C ILE A 38 6.91 -1.86 -13.62
N GLU A 39 6.01 -1.39 -14.47
CA GLU A 39 5.04 -0.35 -14.11
C GLU A 39 4.14 -0.81 -12.98
N ASP A 40 3.65 -2.06 -13.04
CA ASP A 40 2.80 -2.64 -12.01
C ASP A 40 3.54 -2.77 -10.68
N THR A 41 4.83 -3.10 -10.71
CA THR A 41 5.66 -3.16 -9.51
C THR A 41 5.72 -1.79 -8.82
N GLY A 42 5.93 -0.72 -9.60
CA GLY A 42 5.95 0.64 -9.08
C GLY A 42 4.61 1.05 -8.48
N LYS A 43 3.51 0.75 -9.17
CA LYS A 43 2.15 1.02 -8.68
C LYS A 43 1.84 0.22 -7.43
N SER A 44 2.34 -1.00 -7.34
CA SER A 44 2.15 -1.88 -6.19
C SER A 44 2.76 -1.29 -4.92
N GLN A 45 3.94 -0.66 -5.00
CA GLN A 45 4.57 0.00 -3.86
C GLN A 45 3.71 1.15 -3.34
N LYS A 46 3.17 1.97 -4.24
CA LYS A 46 2.30 3.08 -3.87
C LYS A 46 0.99 2.58 -3.26
N ARG A 47 0.39 1.54 -3.85
CA ARG A 47 -0.85 0.93 -3.32
C ARG A 47 -0.64 0.36 -1.92
N ALA A 48 0.50 -0.27 -1.68
CA ALA A 48 0.83 -0.79 -0.35
C ALA A 48 0.92 0.34 0.67
N LEU A 49 1.57 1.44 0.30
CA LEU A 49 1.67 2.62 1.15
C LEU A 49 0.29 3.19 1.47
N GLU A 50 -0.56 3.35 0.45
CA GLU A 50 -1.94 3.82 0.61
C GLU A 50 -2.73 2.93 1.56
N SER A 51 -2.61 1.61 1.40
CA SER A 51 -3.31 0.63 2.24
C SER A 51 -2.88 0.73 3.70
N PHE A 52 -1.57 0.78 3.97
CA PHE A 52 -1.07 0.88 5.33
C PHE A 52 -1.42 2.22 5.99
N LEU A 53 -1.38 3.32 5.23
CA LEU A 53 -1.80 4.62 5.73
C LEU A 53 -3.29 4.64 6.08
N THR A 54 -4.12 4.02 5.24
CA THR A 54 -5.57 3.93 5.49
C THR A 54 -5.83 3.17 6.78
N ARG A 55 -5.20 2.01 6.95
CA ARG A 55 -5.36 1.19 8.16
C ARG A 55 -4.83 1.90 9.40
N LEU A 56 -3.70 2.60 9.27
CA LEU A 56 -3.15 3.38 10.37
C LEU A 56 -4.13 4.47 10.79
N ALA A 57 -4.67 5.22 9.82
CA ALA A 57 -5.65 6.27 10.10
C ALA A 57 -6.90 5.71 10.77
N GLU A 58 -7.41 4.56 10.29
CA GLU A 58 -8.57 3.89 10.90
C GLU A 58 -8.31 3.53 12.36
N HIS A 59 -7.15 2.96 12.65
CA HIS A 59 -6.81 2.56 14.03
C HIS A 59 -6.58 3.76 14.94
N LEU A 60 -5.98 4.82 14.42
CA LEU A 60 -5.80 6.06 15.19
C LEU A 60 -7.16 6.72 15.49
N LEU A 61 -8.09 6.69 14.54
CA LEU A 61 -9.45 7.20 14.76
C LEU A 61 -10.16 6.39 15.84
N LYS A 62 -10.07 5.07 15.79
CA LYS A 62 -10.67 4.21 16.81
C LYS A 62 -10.08 4.51 18.19
N LEU A 63 -8.76 4.57 18.28
CA LEU A 63 -8.06 4.82 19.53
C LEU A 63 -8.38 6.20 20.12
N SER A 64 -8.55 7.20 19.26
CA SER A 64 -8.80 8.58 19.68
C SER A 64 -10.26 8.86 20.01
N TYR A 65 -11.20 8.20 19.33
CA TYR A 65 -12.61 8.58 19.40
C TYR A 65 -13.55 7.48 19.88
N TRP A 66 -13.15 6.21 19.85
CA TRP A 66 -14.03 5.11 20.26
C TRP A 66 -13.76 4.74 21.72
N GLU A 67 -14.15 5.62 22.62
CA GLU A 67 -13.87 5.47 24.06
C GLU A 67 -14.48 4.20 24.67
N SER A 68 -15.71 3.82 24.28
CA SER A 68 -16.39 2.65 24.83
C SER A 68 -15.71 1.32 24.52
N GLU A 69 -14.93 1.24 23.42
CA GLU A 69 -14.22 0.03 23.05
C GLU A 69 -12.73 0.06 23.40
N LYS A 70 -12.22 1.22 23.75
CA LYS A 70 -10.79 1.44 24.00
C LYS A 70 -10.23 0.51 25.09
N GLU A 71 -11.00 0.27 26.13
CA GLU A 71 -10.58 -0.59 27.24
C GLU A 71 -10.38 -2.03 26.80
N ARG A 72 -11.25 -2.52 25.93
CA ARG A 72 -11.22 -3.90 25.42
C ARG A 72 -10.22 -4.09 24.30
N ASN A 73 -10.17 -3.17 23.34
CA ASN A 73 -9.39 -3.31 22.11
C ASN A 73 -8.21 -2.34 21.98
N GLY A 74 -8.04 -1.41 22.91
CA GLY A 74 -7.00 -0.38 22.81
C GLY A 74 -5.59 -0.91 22.62
N ASN A 75 -5.25 -1.96 23.36
CA ASN A 75 -3.90 -2.54 23.28
C ASN A 75 -3.68 -3.23 21.93
N HIS A 76 -4.72 -3.88 21.39
CA HIS A 76 -4.66 -4.47 20.07
C HIS A 76 -4.46 -3.39 19.01
N TRP A 77 -5.22 -2.30 19.09
CA TRP A 77 -5.08 -1.17 18.17
C TRP A 77 -3.69 -0.56 18.19
N LYS A 78 -3.13 -0.40 19.39
CA LYS A 78 -1.76 0.13 19.56
C LYS A 78 -0.71 -0.78 18.91
N SER A 79 -0.88 -2.09 19.07
CA SER A 79 0.02 -3.07 18.47
C SER A 79 -0.04 -3.00 16.94
N GLU A 80 -1.26 -2.91 16.38
CA GLU A 80 -1.45 -2.77 14.94
C GLU A 80 -0.86 -1.46 14.42
N ILE A 81 -1.00 -0.36 15.18
CA ILE A 81 -0.44 0.94 14.82
C ILE A 81 1.09 0.84 14.69
N VAL A 82 1.74 0.17 15.63
CA VAL A 82 3.21 -0.04 15.58
C VAL A 82 3.58 -0.77 14.29
N ASN A 83 2.85 -1.83 13.94
CA ASN A 83 3.11 -2.59 12.72
C ASN A 83 2.89 -1.76 11.46
N PHE A 84 1.79 -1.01 11.39
CA PHE A 84 1.50 -0.18 10.21
C PHE A 84 2.56 0.91 10.02
N ARG A 85 3.00 1.55 11.11
CA ARG A 85 4.08 2.54 11.05
C ARG A 85 5.38 1.93 10.53
N TYR A 86 5.71 0.73 11.00
CA TYR A 86 6.88 0.01 10.52
C TYR A 86 6.79 -0.25 9.02
N GLN A 87 5.64 -0.73 8.54
CA GLN A 87 5.45 -1.03 7.13
C GLN A 87 5.54 0.24 6.26
N ILE A 88 5.00 1.34 6.75
CA ILE A 88 5.06 2.63 6.05
C ILE A 88 6.51 3.12 5.94
N HIS A 89 7.22 3.12 7.06
CA HIS A 89 8.63 3.56 7.09
C HIS A 89 9.51 2.69 6.20
N LYS A 90 9.27 1.39 6.19
CA LYS A 90 10.00 0.46 5.34
C LYS A 90 9.85 0.82 3.86
N ARG A 91 8.61 1.08 3.43
CA ARG A 91 8.35 1.44 2.03
C ARG A 91 8.93 2.80 1.66
N LEU A 92 8.89 3.75 2.56
CA LEU A 92 9.50 5.05 2.33
C LEU A 92 11.02 4.99 2.29
N LYS A 93 11.61 4.06 3.04
CA LYS A 93 13.05 3.81 3.00
C LYS A 93 13.46 3.17 1.68
N GLU A 94 12.66 2.24 1.19
CA GLU A 94 12.90 1.57 -0.10
C GLU A 94 12.64 2.50 -1.28
N SER A 95 11.67 3.40 -1.15
CA SER A 95 11.25 4.32 -2.21
C SER A 95 11.11 5.75 -1.68
N PRO A 96 12.24 6.43 -1.42
CA PRO A 96 12.18 7.80 -0.84
C PRO A 96 11.42 8.81 -1.70
N SER A 97 11.28 8.56 -3.00
CA SER A 97 10.54 9.44 -3.91
C SER A 97 9.05 9.53 -3.58
N LEU A 98 8.55 8.59 -2.76
CA LEU A 98 7.16 8.62 -2.32
C LEU A 98 6.92 9.61 -1.18
N ARG A 99 7.96 10.06 -0.47
CA ARG A 99 7.81 11.01 0.64
C ARG A 99 7.10 12.31 0.25
N PRO A 100 7.46 12.97 -0.86
CA PRO A 100 6.75 14.19 -1.26
C PRO A 100 5.28 13.97 -1.59
N GLU A 101 4.87 12.74 -1.87
CA GLU A 101 3.49 12.40 -2.20
C GLU A 101 2.63 12.10 -0.98
N LEU A 102 3.23 11.98 0.22
CA LEU A 102 2.50 11.58 1.43
C LEU A 102 1.31 12.47 1.76
N GLU A 103 1.47 13.77 1.66
CA GLU A 103 0.39 14.71 1.96
C GLU A 103 -0.81 14.50 1.03
N SER A 104 -0.53 14.36 -0.26
CA SER A 104 -1.56 14.12 -1.27
C SER A 104 -2.24 12.76 -1.06
N ILE A 105 -1.45 11.73 -0.79
CA ILE A 105 -1.96 10.38 -0.52
C ILE A 105 -2.86 10.41 0.73
N TYR A 106 -2.38 11.03 1.78
CA TYR A 106 -3.14 11.11 3.04
C TYR A 106 -4.47 11.84 2.85
N GLY A 107 -4.46 12.93 2.07
CA GLY A 107 -5.68 13.66 1.74
C GLY A 107 -6.69 12.82 0.99
N GLU A 108 -6.23 11.87 0.18
CA GLU A 108 -7.10 10.95 -0.56
C GLU A 108 -7.63 9.81 0.30
N ILE A 109 -6.79 9.25 1.18
CA ILE A 109 -7.18 8.07 1.95
C ILE A 109 -7.93 8.41 3.23
N PHE A 110 -7.72 9.60 3.81
CA PHE A 110 -8.35 9.95 5.08
C PHE A 110 -9.88 9.94 5.03
N PRO A 111 -10.54 10.51 3.99
CA PRO A 111 -11.99 10.39 3.87
C PRO A 111 -12.48 8.94 3.80
N VAL A 112 -11.69 8.05 3.20
CA VAL A 112 -12.01 6.61 3.13
C VAL A 112 -11.94 6.01 4.53
N ALA A 113 -10.90 6.35 5.30
CA ALA A 113 -10.77 5.89 6.68
C ALA A 113 -11.92 6.36 7.55
N ILE A 114 -12.31 7.61 7.43
CA ILE A 114 -13.48 8.19 8.13
C ILE A 114 -14.75 7.41 7.80
N LYS A 115 -14.99 7.16 6.53
CA LYS A 115 -16.18 6.42 6.07
C LYS A 115 -16.21 5.01 6.62
N SER A 116 -15.06 4.33 6.59
CA SER A 116 -14.91 2.97 7.09
C SER A 116 -15.19 2.88 8.59
N VAL A 117 -14.56 3.75 9.37
CA VAL A 117 -14.70 3.77 10.83
C VAL A 117 -16.12 4.16 11.25
N SER A 118 -16.75 5.08 10.51
CA SER A 118 -18.12 5.52 10.77
C SER A 118 -19.16 4.40 10.68
N GLN A 119 -18.82 3.30 10.00
CA GLN A 119 -19.68 2.12 9.94
C GLN A 119 -19.66 1.33 11.25
N LEU A 120 -18.63 1.51 12.06
CA LEU A 120 -18.43 0.73 13.29
C LEU A 120 -19.01 1.41 14.52
N PHE A 121 -18.96 2.72 14.58
CA PHE A 121 -19.52 3.50 15.70
C PHE A 121 -19.74 4.95 15.24
N PRO A 122 -20.61 5.70 15.97
CA PRO A 122 -20.84 7.11 15.63
C PRO A 122 -19.58 7.93 15.82
N LEU A 123 -19.00 8.42 14.72
CA LEU A 123 -17.80 9.21 14.74
C LEU A 123 -18.16 10.69 14.73
N GLU A 124 -17.43 11.50 15.50
CA GLU A 124 -17.66 12.95 15.55
C GLU A 124 -17.53 13.56 14.15
N LYS A 125 -18.37 14.57 13.87
CA LYS A 125 -18.40 15.24 12.58
C LYS A 125 -17.06 15.86 12.20
N ASN A 126 -16.31 16.33 13.21
CA ASN A 126 -15.01 17.00 13.01
C ASN A 126 -13.82 16.10 13.35
N ALA A 127 -14.03 14.78 13.40
CA ALA A 127 -12.95 13.85 13.69
C ALA A 127 -11.80 14.00 12.68
N TYR A 128 -10.59 14.14 13.20
CA TYR A 128 -9.41 14.36 12.36
C TYR A 128 -8.14 13.89 13.06
N ILE A 129 -7.27 13.24 12.29
CA ILE A 129 -5.94 12.85 12.73
C ILE A 129 -4.94 13.50 11.76
N PRO A 130 -4.09 14.43 12.21
CA PRO A 130 -3.08 15.06 11.35
C PRO A 130 -2.07 14.03 10.83
N LEU A 131 -1.52 14.27 9.66
CA LEU A 131 -0.52 13.39 9.07
C LEU A 131 0.70 13.21 9.99
N GLU A 132 1.14 14.24 10.67
CA GLU A 132 2.29 14.17 11.58
C GLU A 132 2.06 13.28 12.79
N LYS A 133 0.80 12.88 13.06
CA LYS A 133 0.47 11.91 14.12
C LYS A 133 0.47 10.47 13.60
N THR A 134 0.54 10.28 12.30
CA THR A 134 0.53 8.95 11.66
C THR A 134 1.93 8.34 11.41
#